data_3680e5efe495046caff96f80e0503e42
#
_entry.id   3680e5efe495046caff96f80e0503e42
#
_cell.length_a   1.000
_cell.length_b   1.000
_cell.length_c   1.000
_cell.angle_alpha   90.00
_cell.angle_beta   90.00
_cell.angle_gamma   90.00
#
_symmetry.space_group_name_H-M   'P 1'
#
loop_
_entity.id
_entity.type
_entity.pdbx_description
1 polymer ?
#
loop_
_entity_poly.entity_id
_entity_poly.type
_entity_poly.pdbx_seq_one_letter_code
_entity_poly.pdbx_strand_id
1 'polypeptide(L)'
;MSAATFSADWLHMREPFDTAARDAAAGDLQLQTRLTGSRANTVEPLRVIDLACGTGANLRWLAPRLGGPQQWLVVDHDADLLRCWPPRLAATVGAQVGADAGFDQPLSYAGQGFEAGIVRRQMDLMAGLETLPWHAADLVTASALLDLVGVAWLHRLVKASAASGVALLMSLNVDGRHVWAPEDPVDATVDRLFGEHQQQDKGLGPALGSQAVAVLQQALEAAGYRVFTAASDWWVDGSASPQDHAMQCALVEGMAAAACEQSHASAKPVEAWRQRRLAMAARSQLRVGHIDLLALPA
;
A
#
# COMPACT_ATOMS: atom_id res chain seq x y z
N MET A 1 11.62 -20.00 -2.28
CA MET A 1 11.19 -18.91 -3.19
C MET A 1 11.45 -17.61 -2.46
N SER A 2 12.09 -16.63 -3.09
CA SER A 2 12.39 -15.34 -2.45
C SER A 2 11.10 -14.53 -2.37
N ALA A 3 10.80 -13.97 -1.19
CA ALA A 3 9.71 -13.00 -1.04
C ALA A 3 9.90 -11.83 -2.01
N ALA A 4 8.81 -11.26 -2.52
CA ALA A 4 8.90 -10.08 -3.38
C ALA A 4 9.59 -8.94 -2.61
N THR A 5 10.76 -8.52 -3.06
CA THR A 5 11.50 -7.40 -2.48
C THR A 5 11.29 -6.17 -3.34
N PHE A 6 10.78 -5.10 -2.74
CA PHE A 6 10.67 -3.79 -3.38
C PHE A 6 11.86 -2.92 -2.96
N SER A 7 12.52 -2.25 -3.94
CA SER A 7 13.61 -1.35 -3.61
C SER A 7 13.10 -0.08 -2.90
N ALA A 8 13.92 0.49 -2.01
CA ALA A 8 13.61 1.77 -1.36
C ALA A 8 13.42 2.90 -2.39
N ASP A 9 14.12 2.84 -3.53
CA ASP A 9 14.01 3.84 -4.60
C ASP A 9 12.66 3.75 -5.31
N TRP A 10 12.16 2.54 -5.58
CA TRP A 10 10.81 2.35 -6.13
C TRP A 10 9.74 2.87 -5.18
N LEU A 11 9.83 2.53 -3.89
CA LEU A 11 8.89 3.00 -2.87
C LEU A 11 8.93 4.53 -2.74
N HIS A 12 10.09 5.14 -2.91
CA HIS A 12 10.23 6.59 -2.93
C HIS A 12 9.62 7.23 -4.18
N MET A 13 9.87 6.64 -5.35
CA MET A 13 9.33 7.16 -6.62
C MET A 13 7.81 7.20 -6.63
N ARG A 14 7.16 6.15 -6.09
CA ARG A 14 5.70 6.04 -6.09
C ARG A 14 5.00 6.87 -5.02
N GLU A 15 5.69 7.24 -3.92
CA GLU A 15 5.09 7.87 -2.73
C GLU A 15 4.25 9.13 -3.02
N PRO A 16 4.63 10.05 -3.92
CA PRO A 16 3.77 11.19 -4.28
C PRO A 16 2.47 10.78 -4.99
N PHE A 17 2.51 9.74 -5.83
CA PHE A 17 1.33 9.21 -6.50
C PHE A 17 0.41 8.49 -5.51
N ASP A 18 1.00 7.72 -4.58
CA ASP A 18 0.29 7.11 -3.45
C ASP A 18 -0.43 8.16 -2.61
N THR A 19 0.25 9.26 -2.29
CA THR A 19 -0.29 10.37 -1.51
C THR A 19 -1.48 11.01 -2.22
N ALA A 20 -1.33 11.38 -3.49
CA ALA A 20 -2.38 12.04 -4.26
C ALA A 20 -3.64 11.13 -4.42
N ALA A 21 -3.43 9.85 -4.68
CA ALA A 21 -4.49 8.87 -4.83
C ALA A 21 -5.29 8.68 -3.52
N ARG A 22 -4.59 8.56 -2.41
CA ARG A 22 -5.21 8.40 -1.08
C ARG A 22 -5.89 9.68 -0.60
N ASP A 23 -5.38 10.85 -0.96
CA ASP A 23 -6.04 12.12 -0.65
C ASP A 23 -7.42 12.21 -1.32
N ALA A 24 -7.53 11.73 -2.56
CA ALA A 24 -8.80 11.64 -3.26
C ALA A 24 -9.77 10.67 -2.56
N ALA A 25 -9.28 9.47 -2.18
CA ALA A 25 -10.09 8.44 -1.53
C ALA A 25 -10.51 8.79 -0.09
N ALA A 26 -9.70 9.54 0.66
CA ALA A 26 -9.93 9.85 2.07
C ALA A 26 -11.23 10.60 2.33
N GLY A 27 -11.62 11.49 1.40
CA GLY A 27 -12.88 12.23 1.44
C GLY A 27 -14.09 11.31 1.31
N ASP A 28 -14.08 10.44 0.30
CA ASP A 28 -15.16 9.49 0.02
C ASP A 28 -15.31 8.47 1.16
N LEU A 29 -14.20 8.02 1.73
CA LEU A 29 -14.18 7.15 2.91
C LEU A 29 -14.60 7.87 4.18
N GLN A 30 -14.68 9.19 4.21
CA GLN A 30 -14.87 9.98 5.44
C GLN A 30 -13.89 9.53 6.55
N LEU A 31 -12.64 9.29 6.14
CA LEU A 31 -11.64 8.55 6.92
C LEU A 31 -11.47 9.11 8.33
N GLN A 32 -11.25 10.42 8.46
CA GLN A 32 -11.03 11.07 9.74
C GLN A 32 -12.24 10.91 10.66
N THR A 33 -13.45 11.22 10.18
CA THR A 33 -14.67 11.15 10.97
C THR A 33 -14.93 9.73 11.47
N ARG A 34 -14.74 8.73 10.62
CA ARG A 34 -15.02 7.32 10.97
C ARG A 34 -13.97 6.71 11.89
N LEU A 35 -12.69 7.09 11.77
CA LEU A 35 -11.62 6.55 12.61
C LEU A 35 -11.43 7.32 13.92
N THR A 36 -11.64 8.64 13.91
CA THR A 36 -11.33 9.47 15.08
C THR A 36 -12.50 10.21 15.67
N GLY A 37 -13.67 10.21 15.02
CA GLY A 37 -14.85 10.96 15.47
C GLY A 37 -15.33 10.60 16.88
N SER A 38 -15.21 9.33 17.27
CA SER A 38 -15.55 8.86 18.64
C SER A 38 -14.44 9.18 19.67
N ARG A 39 -13.27 9.61 19.25
CA ARG A 39 -12.07 9.83 20.08
C ARG A 39 -11.75 11.31 20.36
N ALA A 40 -12.57 12.23 19.89
CA ALA A 40 -12.31 13.67 19.95
C ALA A 40 -11.92 14.21 21.36
N ASN A 41 -12.25 13.48 22.43
CA ASN A 41 -11.94 13.82 23.82
C ASN A 41 -11.09 12.75 24.54
N THR A 42 -10.45 11.82 23.82
CA THR A 42 -9.68 10.74 24.42
C THR A 42 -8.22 11.15 24.57
N VAL A 43 -7.68 11.06 25.77
CA VAL A 43 -6.25 11.31 26.07
C VAL A 43 -5.38 10.08 25.72
N GLU A 44 -5.99 8.91 25.67
CA GLU A 44 -5.32 7.66 25.35
C GLU A 44 -4.78 7.67 23.91
N PRO A 45 -3.54 7.24 23.68
CA PRO A 45 -2.98 7.21 22.33
C PRO A 45 -3.73 6.21 21.45
N LEU A 46 -3.93 6.57 20.17
CA LEU A 46 -4.43 5.65 19.15
C LEU A 46 -3.35 4.60 18.84
N ARG A 47 -3.68 3.33 18.99
CA ARG A 47 -2.74 2.22 18.75
C ARG A 47 -2.93 1.66 17.35
N VAL A 48 -1.90 1.77 16.53
CA VAL A 48 -1.95 1.39 15.12
C VAL A 48 -0.91 0.29 14.83
N ILE A 49 -1.32 -0.72 14.10
CA ILE A 49 -0.41 -1.72 13.52
C ILE A 49 -0.36 -1.48 12.01
N ASP A 50 0.83 -1.30 11.44
CA ASP A 50 1.07 -1.13 10.01
C ASP A 50 1.77 -2.36 9.44
N LEU A 51 1.06 -3.11 8.57
CA LEU A 51 1.53 -4.37 8.01
C LEU A 51 2.26 -4.13 6.69
N ALA A 52 3.43 -4.77 6.49
CA ALA A 52 4.30 -4.58 5.34
C ALA A 52 4.60 -3.09 5.08
N CYS A 53 5.07 -2.42 6.14
CA CYS A 53 5.15 -0.97 6.21
C CYS A 53 6.20 -0.33 5.29
N GLY A 54 7.09 -1.12 4.67
CA GLY A 54 8.14 -0.66 3.79
C GLY A 54 8.99 0.46 4.41
N THR A 55 9.14 1.57 3.71
CA THR A 55 9.89 2.76 4.16
C THR A 55 9.03 3.76 4.95
N GLY A 56 7.81 3.40 5.36
CA GLY A 56 6.95 4.20 6.21
C GLY A 56 6.07 5.26 5.50
N ALA A 57 5.87 5.15 4.20
CA ALA A 57 5.01 6.07 3.45
C ALA A 57 3.57 6.10 4.00
N ASN A 58 3.04 4.93 4.40
CA ASN A 58 1.72 4.83 4.99
C ASN A 58 1.60 5.65 6.28
N LEU A 59 2.53 5.51 7.21
CA LEU A 59 2.55 6.29 8.46
C LEU A 59 2.69 7.79 8.17
N ARG A 60 3.62 8.21 7.30
CA ARG A 60 3.81 9.64 6.97
C ARG A 60 2.53 10.30 6.44
N TRP A 61 1.75 9.55 5.68
CA TRP A 61 0.48 10.01 5.16
C TRP A 61 -0.64 9.98 6.22
N LEU A 62 -0.74 8.90 6.99
CA LEU A 62 -1.88 8.63 7.85
C LEU A 62 -1.79 9.33 9.22
N ALA A 63 -0.60 9.38 9.85
CA ALA A 63 -0.46 9.92 11.20
C ALA A 63 -0.94 11.38 11.35
N PRO A 64 -0.62 12.32 10.44
CA PRO A 64 -1.15 13.68 10.50
C PRO A 64 -2.69 13.74 10.39
N ARG A 65 -3.30 12.80 9.66
CA ARG A 65 -4.76 12.75 9.43
C ARG A 65 -5.52 12.15 10.61
N LEU A 66 -4.91 11.23 11.33
CA LEU A 66 -5.46 10.68 12.57
C LEU A 66 -5.40 11.70 13.71
N GLY A 67 -4.34 12.52 13.76
CA GLY A 67 -4.14 13.53 14.80
C GLY A 67 -3.94 12.94 16.19
N GLY A 68 -3.65 13.82 17.18
CA GLY A 68 -3.49 13.44 18.58
C GLY A 68 -2.30 12.52 18.88
N PRO A 69 -2.26 11.95 20.09
CA PRO A 69 -1.22 11.01 20.48
C PRO A 69 -1.46 9.64 19.84
N GLN A 70 -0.38 9.00 19.36
CA GLN A 70 -0.41 7.73 18.63
C GLN A 70 0.70 6.80 19.07
N GLN A 71 0.46 5.49 19.03
CA GLN A 71 1.47 4.44 19.19
C GLN A 71 1.38 3.49 18.00
N TRP A 72 2.49 3.37 17.28
CA TRP A 72 2.58 2.55 16.09
C TRP A 72 3.50 1.35 16.31
N LEU A 73 2.99 0.17 15.96
CA LEU A 73 3.81 -1.01 15.70
C LEU A 73 3.85 -1.20 14.18
N VAL A 74 5.02 -0.99 13.58
CA VAL A 74 5.21 -1.14 12.15
C VAL A 74 6.02 -2.38 11.87
N VAL A 75 5.53 -3.22 10.96
CA VAL A 75 6.15 -4.52 10.69
C VAL A 75 6.46 -4.68 9.22
N ASP A 76 7.65 -5.20 8.92
CA ASP A 76 8.08 -5.59 7.59
C ASP A 76 9.05 -6.77 7.67
N HIS A 77 9.13 -7.58 6.62
CA HIS A 77 10.11 -8.65 6.55
C HIS A 77 11.51 -8.14 6.19
N ASP A 78 11.59 -7.00 5.51
CA ASP A 78 12.82 -6.39 5.02
C ASP A 78 13.40 -5.39 6.05
N ALA A 79 14.49 -5.80 6.71
CA ALA A 79 15.18 -4.96 7.68
C ALA A 79 15.80 -3.70 7.05
N ASP A 80 16.19 -3.74 5.78
CA ASP A 80 16.81 -2.61 5.11
C ASP A 80 15.79 -1.50 4.84
N LEU A 81 14.54 -1.86 4.50
CA LEU A 81 13.43 -0.91 4.41
C LEU A 81 13.14 -0.26 5.77
N LEU A 82 13.13 -1.05 6.85
CA LEU A 82 12.92 -0.53 8.20
C LEU A 82 14.06 0.42 8.66
N ARG A 83 15.29 0.23 8.19
CA ARG A 83 16.42 1.13 8.47
C ARG A 83 16.31 2.48 7.74
N CYS A 84 15.54 2.56 6.66
CA CYS A 84 15.31 3.81 5.93
C CYS A 84 14.41 4.82 6.68
N TRP A 85 13.73 4.41 7.74
CA TRP A 85 12.72 5.25 8.41
C TRP A 85 13.24 6.56 8.98
N PRO A 86 14.33 6.61 9.80
CA PRO A 86 14.76 7.86 10.42
C PRO A 86 15.05 8.99 9.42
N PRO A 87 15.85 8.79 8.36
CA PRO A 87 16.09 9.83 7.38
C PRO A 87 14.84 10.20 6.57
N ARG A 88 13.95 9.24 6.31
CA ARG A 88 12.68 9.49 5.59
C ARG A 88 11.71 10.33 6.40
N LEU A 89 11.57 10.06 7.69
CA LEU A 89 10.75 10.87 8.59
C LEU A 89 11.34 12.28 8.73
N ALA A 90 12.67 12.41 8.88
CA ALA A 90 13.34 13.69 8.98
C ALA A 90 13.22 14.57 7.71
N ALA A 91 13.06 13.95 6.55
CA ALA A 91 12.83 14.65 5.29
C ALA A 91 11.39 15.21 5.16
N THR A 92 10.46 14.83 6.04
CA THR A 92 9.07 15.32 6.01
C THR A 92 9.02 16.77 6.49
N VAL A 93 8.49 17.67 5.66
CA VAL A 93 8.42 19.10 5.95
C VAL A 93 7.59 19.37 7.21
N GLY A 94 8.17 20.11 8.16
CA GLY A 94 7.51 20.48 9.42
C GLY A 94 7.44 19.36 10.46
N ALA A 95 8.06 18.21 10.21
CA ALA A 95 8.12 17.12 11.17
C ALA A 95 9.29 17.27 12.15
N GLN A 96 9.10 16.73 13.34
CA GLN A 96 10.13 16.55 14.35
C GLN A 96 10.37 15.06 14.56
N VAL A 97 11.62 14.65 14.52
CA VAL A 97 12.03 13.24 14.66
C VAL A 97 13.02 13.11 15.80
N GLY A 98 12.76 12.20 16.72
CA GLY A 98 13.67 11.86 17.79
C GLY A 98 14.93 11.15 17.29
N ALA A 99 15.97 11.10 18.13
CA ALA A 99 17.18 10.34 17.81
C ALA A 99 16.86 8.86 17.59
N ASP A 100 17.45 8.26 16.55
CA ASP A 100 17.34 6.81 16.32
C ASP A 100 18.27 6.06 17.25
N ALA A 101 17.68 5.40 18.23
CA ALA A 101 18.39 4.55 19.19
C ALA A 101 18.41 3.05 18.78
N GLY A 102 18.02 2.74 17.53
CA GLY A 102 17.95 1.39 16.98
C GLY A 102 16.55 0.78 16.98
N PHE A 103 16.44 -0.46 16.51
CA PHE A 103 15.15 -1.15 16.34
C PHE A 103 14.38 -1.38 17.64
N ASP A 104 15.12 -1.60 18.74
CA ASP A 104 14.54 -1.95 20.04
C ASP A 104 14.01 -0.74 20.82
N GLN A 105 14.20 0.47 20.27
CA GLN A 105 13.74 1.70 20.91
C GLN A 105 12.69 2.40 20.03
N PRO A 106 11.65 2.96 20.65
CA PRO A 106 10.66 3.74 19.90
C PRO A 106 11.29 4.96 19.23
N LEU A 107 10.97 5.15 17.95
CA LEU A 107 11.29 6.36 17.22
C LEU A 107 10.14 7.37 17.42
N SER A 108 10.45 8.60 17.82
CA SER A 108 9.46 9.66 17.95
C SER A 108 9.31 10.41 16.62
N TYR A 109 8.08 10.65 16.22
CA TYR A 109 7.72 11.42 15.03
C TYR A 109 6.53 12.30 15.35
N ALA A 110 6.69 13.60 15.20
CA ALA A 110 5.66 14.57 15.54
C ALA A 110 5.54 15.66 14.48
N GLY A 111 4.36 16.25 14.39
CA GLY A 111 4.05 17.38 13.51
C GLY A 111 2.87 18.16 14.05
N GLN A 112 2.31 19.04 13.22
CA GLN A 112 1.18 19.85 13.64
C GLN A 112 -0.03 18.98 14.00
N GLY A 113 -0.41 18.98 15.27
CA GLY A 113 -1.61 18.30 15.76
C GLY A 113 -1.49 16.79 15.97
N PHE A 114 -0.28 16.21 15.89
CA PHE A 114 -0.07 14.79 16.20
C PHE A 114 1.32 14.54 16.82
N GLU A 115 1.40 13.43 17.56
CA GLU A 115 2.63 12.86 18.09
C GLU A 115 2.55 11.35 18.02
N ALA A 116 3.56 10.69 17.43
CA ALA A 116 3.60 9.26 17.23
C ALA A 116 4.87 8.65 17.80
N GLY A 117 4.71 7.67 18.71
CA GLY A 117 5.77 6.75 19.10
C GLY A 117 5.74 5.53 18.18
N ILE A 118 6.88 5.16 17.58
CA ILE A 118 6.94 4.13 16.54
C ILE A 118 7.90 3.02 16.97
N VAL A 119 7.40 1.81 17.07
CA VAL A 119 8.20 0.60 17.25
C VAL A 119 8.30 -0.12 15.91
N ARG A 120 9.51 -0.30 15.40
CA ARG A 120 9.81 -1.04 14.17
C ARG A 120 10.10 -2.50 14.51
N ARG A 121 9.48 -3.43 13.81
CA ARG A 121 9.70 -4.87 14.02
C ARG A 121 9.91 -5.59 12.70
N GLN A 122 11.06 -6.26 12.57
CA GLN A 122 11.24 -7.19 11.46
C GLN A 122 10.40 -8.45 11.71
N MET A 123 9.52 -8.79 10.76
CA MET A 123 8.60 -9.92 10.91
C MET A 123 8.15 -10.45 9.55
N ASP A 124 8.17 -11.75 9.40
CA ASP A 124 7.49 -12.45 8.30
C ASP A 124 6.00 -12.59 8.64
N LEU A 125 5.13 -11.93 7.85
CA LEU A 125 3.69 -11.96 8.04
C LEU A 125 3.05 -13.30 7.70
N MET A 126 3.74 -14.20 6.99
CA MET A 126 3.26 -15.58 6.81
C MET A 126 3.27 -16.35 8.13
N ALA A 127 4.34 -16.22 8.91
CA ALA A 127 4.51 -16.94 10.15
C ALA A 127 4.03 -16.18 11.38
N GLY A 128 4.07 -14.84 11.35
CA GLY A 128 3.92 -13.99 12.53
C GLY A 128 2.59 -13.26 12.67
N LEU A 129 1.67 -13.35 11.71
CA LEU A 129 0.44 -12.54 11.71
C LEU A 129 -0.37 -12.66 13.01
N GLU A 130 -0.57 -13.86 13.54
CA GLU A 130 -1.35 -14.10 14.75
C GLU A 130 -0.63 -13.70 16.03
N THR A 131 0.67 -13.49 15.99
CA THR A 131 1.47 -13.06 17.16
C THR A 131 1.42 -11.56 17.39
N LEU A 132 0.82 -10.79 16.48
CA LEU A 132 0.62 -9.36 16.63
C LEU A 132 -0.34 -9.07 17.78
N PRO A 133 -0.20 -7.92 18.46
CA PRO A 133 -1.04 -7.56 19.61
C PRO A 133 -2.42 -7.03 19.18
N TRP A 134 -3.20 -7.85 18.50
CA TRP A 134 -4.50 -7.49 17.89
C TRP A 134 -5.46 -6.84 18.90
N HIS A 135 -5.60 -7.41 20.10
CA HIS A 135 -6.51 -6.90 21.14
C HIS A 135 -6.06 -5.55 21.74
N ALA A 136 -4.80 -5.15 21.51
CA ALA A 136 -4.30 -3.87 21.96
C ALA A 136 -4.33 -2.80 20.84
N ALA A 137 -4.74 -3.16 19.63
CA ALA A 137 -4.81 -2.24 18.49
C ALA A 137 -6.20 -1.64 18.35
N ASP A 138 -6.26 -0.37 17.99
CA ASP A 138 -7.48 0.33 17.58
C ASP A 138 -7.65 0.29 16.06
N LEU A 139 -6.54 0.25 15.31
CA LEU A 139 -6.50 0.23 13.86
C LEU A 139 -5.38 -0.70 13.37
N VAL A 140 -5.67 -1.53 12.40
CA VAL A 140 -4.67 -2.23 11.59
C VAL A 140 -4.74 -1.70 10.17
N THR A 141 -3.59 -1.35 9.62
CA THR A 141 -3.49 -0.79 8.26
C THR A 141 -2.43 -1.48 7.43
N ALA A 142 -2.58 -1.43 6.14
CA ALA A 142 -1.59 -1.81 5.15
C ALA A 142 -1.76 -0.95 3.90
N SER A 143 -0.68 -0.78 3.15
CA SER A 143 -0.71 -0.08 1.87
C SER A 143 -0.02 -0.93 0.80
N ALA A 144 -0.72 -1.21 -0.31
CA ALA A 144 -0.23 -2.03 -1.43
C ALA A 144 0.27 -3.43 -0.99
N LEU A 145 -0.52 -4.11 -0.16
CA LEU A 145 -0.21 -5.45 0.34
C LEU A 145 -1.17 -6.52 -0.19
N LEU A 146 -2.47 -6.20 -0.31
CA LEU A 146 -3.49 -7.23 -0.52
C LEU A 146 -3.36 -7.97 -1.84
N ASP A 147 -2.84 -7.34 -2.87
CA ASP A 147 -2.59 -7.95 -4.17
C ASP A 147 -1.49 -9.02 -4.14
N LEU A 148 -0.66 -9.03 -3.10
CA LEU A 148 0.44 -9.99 -2.91
C LEU A 148 0.03 -11.21 -2.08
N VAL A 149 -1.13 -11.18 -1.41
CA VAL A 149 -1.53 -12.24 -0.46
C VAL A 149 -2.49 -13.25 -1.10
N GLY A 150 -2.45 -14.48 -0.60
CA GLY A 150 -3.39 -15.54 -0.98
C GLY A 150 -4.64 -15.56 -0.08
N VAL A 151 -5.67 -16.30 -0.53
CA VAL A 151 -6.96 -16.44 0.18
C VAL A 151 -6.79 -16.92 1.62
N ALA A 152 -5.91 -17.89 1.86
CA ALA A 152 -5.67 -18.46 3.20
C ALA A 152 -5.13 -17.39 4.17
N TRP A 153 -4.18 -16.55 3.72
CA TRP A 153 -3.64 -15.46 4.51
C TRP A 153 -4.71 -14.42 4.83
N LEU A 154 -5.53 -14.07 3.83
CA LEU A 154 -6.61 -13.10 3.98
C LEU A 154 -7.65 -13.58 5.01
N HIS A 155 -8.01 -14.87 5.01
CA HIS A 155 -8.91 -15.42 6.03
C HIS A 155 -8.29 -15.37 7.44
N ARG A 156 -6.97 -15.55 7.60
CA ARG A 156 -6.28 -15.37 8.88
C ARG A 156 -6.36 -13.92 9.35
N LEU A 157 -6.15 -12.95 8.44
CA LEU A 157 -6.32 -11.52 8.72
C LEU A 157 -7.73 -11.22 9.24
N VAL A 158 -8.77 -11.66 8.53
CA VAL A 158 -10.18 -11.45 8.91
C VAL A 158 -10.50 -12.10 10.25
N LYS A 159 -10.03 -13.33 10.49
CA LYS A 159 -10.22 -14.05 11.75
C LYS A 159 -9.61 -13.29 12.93
N ALA A 160 -8.36 -12.83 12.80
CA ALA A 160 -7.67 -12.08 13.85
C ALA A 160 -8.35 -10.73 14.12
N SER A 161 -8.75 -10.03 13.07
CA SER A 161 -9.46 -8.75 13.17
C SER A 161 -10.82 -8.90 13.84
N ALA A 162 -11.61 -9.89 13.43
CA ALA A 162 -12.93 -10.14 14.00
C ALA A 162 -12.87 -10.56 15.48
N ALA A 163 -11.89 -11.38 15.86
CA ALA A 163 -11.69 -11.78 17.25
C ALA A 163 -11.33 -10.60 18.17
N SER A 164 -10.74 -9.55 17.62
CA SER A 164 -10.25 -8.37 18.36
C SER A 164 -11.18 -7.15 18.23
N GLY A 165 -12.11 -7.14 17.28
CA GLY A 165 -12.96 -5.98 17.01
C GLY A 165 -12.18 -4.75 16.52
N VAL A 166 -11.04 -4.94 15.84
CA VAL A 166 -10.17 -3.87 15.40
C VAL A 166 -10.62 -3.31 14.05
N ALA A 167 -10.53 -1.99 13.84
CA ALA A 167 -10.76 -1.38 12.53
C ALA A 167 -9.64 -1.74 11.55
N LEU A 168 -9.98 -1.85 10.25
CA LEU A 168 -9.01 -2.11 9.17
C LEU A 168 -9.03 -0.98 8.15
N LEU A 169 -7.83 -0.53 7.73
CA LEU A 169 -7.64 0.36 6.58
C LEU A 169 -6.63 -0.25 5.62
N MET A 170 -7.10 -0.74 4.48
CA MET A 170 -6.29 -1.35 3.43
C MET A 170 -6.28 -0.44 2.21
N SER A 171 -5.14 0.20 1.94
CA SER A 171 -5.03 1.24 0.91
C SER A 171 -4.23 0.78 -0.30
N LEU A 172 -4.46 1.46 -1.43
CA LEU A 172 -3.70 1.28 -2.69
C LEU A 172 -3.69 -0.18 -3.17
N ASN A 173 -4.84 -0.82 -3.12
CA ASN A 173 -4.98 -2.19 -3.61
C ASN A 173 -5.34 -2.14 -5.09
N VAL A 174 -4.53 -2.76 -5.95
CA VAL A 174 -4.77 -2.76 -7.40
C VAL A 174 -6.10 -3.42 -7.73
N ASP A 175 -6.80 -2.86 -8.71
CA ASP A 175 -8.06 -3.43 -9.23
C ASP A 175 -7.94 -3.99 -10.65
N GLY A 176 -6.72 -3.97 -11.21
CA GLY A 176 -6.39 -4.51 -12.52
C GLY A 176 -6.65 -3.57 -13.70
N ARG A 177 -7.11 -2.34 -13.46
CA ARG A 177 -7.32 -1.36 -14.52
C ARG A 177 -6.04 -0.60 -14.85
N HIS A 178 -5.65 -0.61 -16.14
CA HIS A 178 -4.65 0.27 -16.71
C HIS A 178 -5.25 0.97 -17.93
N VAL A 179 -5.40 2.29 -17.85
CA VAL A 179 -6.02 3.07 -18.93
C VAL A 179 -4.99 4.04 -19.49
N TRP A 180 -4.56 3.75 -20.71
CA TRP A 180 -3.56 4.53 -21.44
C TRP A 180 -4.22 5.57 -22.36
N ALA A 181 -3.64 6.75 -22.45
CA ALA A 181 -3.99 7.76 -23.43
C ALA A 181 -2.71 8.32 -24.09
N PRO A 182 -2.52 8.16 -25.41
CA PRO A 182 -3.36 7.38 -26.33
C PRO A 182 -3.21 5.87 -26.11
N GLU A 183 -4.19 5.09 -26.59
CA GLU A 183 -4.16 3.62 -26.56
C GLU A 183 -3.14 3.04 -27.55
N ASP A 184 -2.59 1.84 -27.21
CA ASP A 184 -1.79 1.01 -28.11
C ASP A 184 -2.49 -0.35 -28.28
N PRO A 185 -2.54 -0.91 -29.50
CA PRO A 185 -3.24 -2.18 -29.76
C PRO A 185 -2.76 -3.38 -28.91
N VAL A 186 -1.57 -3.29 -28.29
CA VAL A 186 -0.98 -4.36 -27.48
C VAL A 186 -1.24 -4.16 -25.99
N ASP A 187 -1.80 -3.03 -25.54
CA ASP A 187 -2.09 -2.73 -24.13
C ASP A 187 -2.84 -3.87 -23.45
N ALA A 188 -3.98 -4.28 -24.01
CA ALA A 188 -4.79 -5.35 -23.43
C ALA A 188 -4.05 -6.70 -23.30
N THR A 189 -3.07 -6.98 -24.17
CA THR A 189 -2.25 -8.18 -24.09
C THR A 189 -1.26 -8.06 -22.93
N VAL A 190 -0.60 -6.91 -22.78
CA VAL A 190 0.34 -6.65 -21.70
C VAL A 190 -0.38 -6.66 -20.35
N ASP A 191 -1.54 -6.00 -20.24
CA ASP A 191 -2.35 -5.96 -19.02
C ASP A 191 -2.75 -7.35 -18.55
N ARG A 192 -3.22 -8.19 -19.47
CA ARG A 192 -3.59 -9.56 -19.15
C ARG A 192 -2.38 -10.37 -18.65
N LEU A 193 -1.25 -10.32 -19.35
CA LEU A 193 -0.03 -11.06 -18.95
C LEU A 193 0.54 -10.53 -17.62
N PHE A 194 0.49 -9.23 -17.41
CA PHE A 194 0.89 -8.60 -16.15
C PHE A 194 -0.01 -9.06 -15.00
N GLY A 195 -1.32 -9.06 -15.19
CA GLY A 195 -2.28 -9.57 -14.19
C GLY A 195 -2.07 -11.05 -13.87
N GLU A 196 -1.82 -11.90 -14.87
CA GLU A 196 -1.48 -13.32 -14.66
C GLU A 196 -0.16 -13.47 -13.88
N HIS A 197 0.85 -12.65 -14.15
CA HIS A 197 2.11 -12.64 -13.42
C HIS A 197 1.92 -12.18 -11.96
N GLN A 198 1.05 -11.19 -11.71
CA GLN A 198 0.73 -10.73 -10.34
C GLN A 198 0.11 -11.84 -9.49
N GLN A 199 -0.62 -12.78 -10.08
CA GLN A 199 -1.27 -13.89 -9.36
C GLN A 199 -0.31 -15.03 -8.96
N GLN A 200 0.97 -14.96 -9.34
CA GLN A 200 1.97 -15.93 -8.88
C GLN A 200 2.21 -15.81 -7.38
N ASP A 201 2.65 -16.91 -6.76
CA ASP A 201 2.99 -16.93 -5.34
C ASP A 201 4.21 -16.04 -5.06
N LYS A 202 4.01 -15.01 -4.28
CA LYS A 202 5.03 -14.04 -3.85
C LYS A 202 5.55 -14.32 -2.43
N GLY A 203 5.28 -15.51 -1.88
CA GLY A 203 5.67 -15.91 -0.54
C GLY A 203 4.53 -15.83 0.49
N LEU A 204 3.35 -15.33 0.08
CA LEU A 204 2.15 -15.25 0.91
C LEU A 204 0.99 -16.11 0.36
N GLY A 205 1.34 -17.17 -0.40
CA GLY A 205 0.44 -18.03 -1.15
C GLY A 205 0.14 -17.51 -2.56
N PRO A 206 -0.59 -18.27 -3.39
CA PRO A 206 -1.01 -17.79 -4.70
C PRO A 206 -1.77 -16.48 -4.55
N ALA A 207 -1.20 -15.42 -5.13
CA ALA A 207 -1.64 -14.06 -4.90
C ALA A 207 -3.02 -13.79 -5.53
N LEU A 208 -3.86 -13.04 -4.85
CA LEU A 208 -5.20 -12.67 -5.32
C LEU A 208 -5.18 -11.59 -6.41
N GLY A 209 -4.09 -10.80 -6.48
CA GLY A 209 -3.99 -9.70 -7.43
C GLY A 209 -5.17 -8.75 -7.30
N SER A 210 -5.77 -8.38 -8.43
CA SER A 210 -6.92 -7.45 -8.50
C SER A 210 -8.20 -7.94 -7.83
N GLN A 211 -8.29 -9.22 -7.45
CA GLN A 211 -9.47 -9.77 -6.77
C GLN A 211 -9.42 -9.60 -5.24
N ALA A 212 -8.30 -9.18 -4.69
CA ALA A 212 -8.06 -9.17 -3.24
C ALA A 212 -9.09 -8.33 -2.47
N VAL A 213 -9.45 -7.15 -2.98
CA VAL A 213 -10.42 -6.26 -2.33
C VAL A 213 -11.80 -6.89 -2.26
N ALA A 214 -12.28 -7.48 -3.35
CA ALA A 214 -13.61 -8.10 -3.38
C ALA A 214 -13.71 -9.29 -2.42
N VAL A 215 -12.66 -10.14 -2.39
CA VAL A 215 -12.59 -11.29 -1.47
C VAL A 215 -12.50 -10.82 -0.02
N LEU A 216 -11.70 -9.79 0.28
CA LEU A 216 -11.60 -9.23 1.63
C LEU A 216 -12.92 -8.62 2.08
N GLN A 217 -13.56 -7.81 1.24
CA GLN A 217 -14.85 -7.17 1.53
C GLN A 217 -15.89 -8.23 1.90
N GLN A 218 -16.07 -9.24 1.06
CA GLN A 218 -17.03 -10.32 1.31
C GLN A 218 -16.74 -11.04 2.65
N ALA A 219 -15.48 -11.34 2.93
CA ALA A 219 -15.10 -12.03 4.17
C ALA A 219 -15.32 -11.16 5.42
N LEU A 220 -15.06 -9.86 5.35
CA LEU A 220 -15.28 -8.91 6.44
C LEU A 220 -16.78 -8.67 6.70
N GLU A 221 -17.58 -8.51 5.65
CA GLU A 221 -19.04 -8.39 5.77
C GLU A 221 -19.65 -9.64 6.42
N ALA A 222 -19.20 -10.83 6.02
CA ALA A 222 -19.61 -12.09 6.64
C ALA A 222 -19.18 -12.21 8.12
N ALA A 223 -18.09 -11.53 8.50
CA ALA A 223 -17.62 -11.44 9.89
C ALA A 223 -18.28 -10.30 10.70
N GLY A 224 -19.27 -9.59 10.13
CA GLY A 224 -20.02 -8.55 10.82
C GLY A 224 -19.43 -7.14 10.72
N TYR A 225 -18.48 -6.91 9.81
CA TYR A 225 -17.93 -5.57 9.58
C TYR A 225 -18.82 -4.75 8.64
N ARG A 226 -18.85 -3.44 8.88
CA ARG A 226 -19.30 -2.47 7.88
C ARG A 226 -18.13 -2.07 7.02
N VAL A 227 -18.19 -2.34 5.73
CA VAL A 227 -17.11 -2.08 4.78
C VAL A 227 -17.44 -0.90 3.89
N PHE A 228 -16.46 -0.03 3.68
CA PHE A 228 -16.52 1.14 2.81
C PHE A 228 -15.34 1.08 1.85
N THR A 229 -15.57 1.40 0.59
CA THR A 229 -14.52 1.44 -0.44
C THR A 229 -14.55 2.77 -1.18
N ALA A 230 -13.37 3.19 -1.65
CA ALA A 230 -13.23 4.35 -2.52
C ALA A 230 -12.13 4.10 -3.56
N ALA A 231 -12.28 4.69 -4.74
CA ALA A 231 -11.23 4.66 -5.75
C ALA A 231 -10.03 5.50 -5.30
N SER A 232 -8.83 4.94 -5.43
CA SER A 232 -7.54 5.60 -5.14
C SER A 232 -6.58 5.45 -6.31
N ASP A 233 -7.05 5.82 -7.51
CA ASP A 233 -6.33 5.64 -8.76
C ASP A 233 -5.08 6.52 -8.83
N TRP A 234 -3.98 5.98 -9.33
CA TRP A 234 -2.87 6.80 -9.77
C TRP A 234 -3.18 7.45 -11.11
N TRP A 235 -2.84 8.72 -11.21
CA TRP A 235 -2.86 9.50 -12.44
C TRP A 235 -1.43 9.90 -12.76
N VAL A 236 -0.86 9.30 -13.80
CA VAL A 236 0.51 9.56 -14.23
C VAL A 236 0.46 10.25 -15.59
N ASP A 237 0.79 11.53 -15.63
CA ASP A 237 0.90 12.31 -16.85
C ASP A 237 2.39 12.56 -17.18
N GLY A 238 2.94 11.79 -18.08
CA GLY A 238 4.36 11.88 -18.42
C GLY A 238 4.82 13.24 -18.97
N SER A 239 3.88 14.15 -19.29
CA SER A 239 4.18 15.53 -19.67
C SER A 239 4.22 16.50 -18.50
N ALA A 240 3.66 16.14 -17.34
CA ALA A 240 3.46 17.05 -16.22
C ALA A 240 4.76 17.42 -15.50
N SER A 241 5.64 16.44 -15.27
CA SER A 241 6.92 16.67 -14.60
C SER A 241 7.98 15.60 -14.97
N PRO A 242 9.27 15.85 -14.69
CA PRO A 242 10.28 14.80 -14.81
C PRO A 242 10.02 13.57 -13.95
N GLN A 243 9.36 13.74 -12.78
CA GLN A 243 8.99 12.65 -11.89
C GLN A 243 7.86 11.81 -12.48
N ASP A 244 6.83 12.43 -13.05
CA ASP A 244 5.75 11.71 -13.77
C ASP A 244 6.30 10.93 -14.94
N HIS A 245 7.21 11.55 -15.72
CA HIS A 245 7.87 10.88 -16.83
C HIS A 245 8.65 9.64 -16.37
N ALA A 246 9.46 9.78 -15.29
CA ALA A 246 10.22 8.68 -14.71
C ALA A 246 9.31 7.56 -14.20
N MET A 247 8.22 7.91 -13.50
CA MET A 247 7.21 6.95 -13.01
C MET A 247 6.57 6.18 -14.16
N GLN A 248 6.17 6.87 -15.22
CA GLN A 248 5.57 6.23 -16.39
C GLN A 248 6.54 5.28 -17.08
N CYS A 249 7.80 5.69 -17.26
CA CYS A 249 8.83 4.80 -17.80
C CYS A 249 9.05 3.56 -16.91
N ALA A 250 9.10 3.73 -15.59
CA ALA A 250 9.28 2.61 -14.66
C ALA A 250 8.11 1.63 -14.71
N LEU A 251 6.87 2.12 -14.84
CA LEU A 251 5.68 1.28 -15.00
C LEU A 251 5.72 0.50 -16.31
N VAL A 252 6.08 1.15 -17.42
CA VAL A 252 6.22 0.46 -18.72
C VAL A 252 7.28 -0.64 -18.65
N GLU A 253 8.44 -0.37 -18.04
CA GLU A 253 9.51 -1.36 -17.88
C GLU A 253 9.05 -2.55 -17.00
N GLY A 254 8.42 -2.27 -15.87
CA GLY A 254 7.93 -3.31 -14.96
C GLY A 254 6.85 -4.19 -15.60
N MET A 255 5.88 -3.59 -16.28
CA MET A 255 4.81 -4.32 -16.97
C MET A 255 5.37 -5.18 -18.12
N ALA A 256 6.31 -4.64 -18.90
CA ALA A 256 6.93 -5.39 -19.98
C ALA A 256 7.75 -6.56 -19.47
N ALA A 257 8.55 -6.37 -18.42
CA ALA A 257 9.35 -7.43 -17.80
C ALA A 257 8.46 -8.57 -17.31
N ALA A 258 7.43 -8.26 -16.51
CA ALA A 258 6.49 -9.24 -15.99
C ALA A 258 5.72 -9.98 -17.10
N ALA A 259 5.29 -9.27 -18.15
CA ALA A 259 4.60 -9.88 -19.28
C ALA A 259 5.51 -10.83 -20.09
N CYS A 260 6.79 -10.49 -20.24
CA CYS A 260 7.77 -11.36 -20.90
C CYS A 260 8.11 -12.60 -20.06
N GLU A 261 8.19 -12.48 -18.75
CA GLU A 261 8.35 -13.61 -17.82
C GLU A 261 7.15 -14.54 -17.87
N GLN A 262 5.94 -13.99 -17.93
CA GLN A 262 4.70 -14.74 -18.00
C GLN A 262 4.55 -15.48 -19.34
N SER A 263 4.99 -14.90 -20.45
CA SER A 263 4.85 -15.50 -21.77
C SER A 263 6.04 -15.20 -22.70
N HIS A 264 6.98 -16.12 -22.79
CA HIS A 264 8.09 -16.02 -23.76
C HIS A 264 7.63 -15.94 -25.22
N ALA A 265 6.49 -16.56 -25.55
CA ALA A 265 5.92 -16.49 -26.90
C ALA A 265 5.47 -15.06 -27.27
N SER A 266 5.10 -14.25 -26.27
CA SER A 266 4.67 -12.86 -26.43
C SER A 266 5.82 -11.85 -26.32
N ALA A 267 7.06 -12.28 -26.08
CA ALA A 267 8.20 -11.38 -25.81
C ALA A 267 8.45 -10.35 -26.95
N LYS A 268 8.35 -10.76 -28.21
CA LYS A 268 8.55 -9.82 -29.34
C LYS A 268 7.50 -8.71 -29.41
N PRO A 269 6.18 -8.99 -29.39
CA PRO A 269 5.16 -7.93 -29.37
C PRO A 269 5.20 -7.08 -28.11
N VAL A 270 5.52 -7.65 -26.94
CA VAL A 270 5.67 -6.92 -25.67
C VAL A 270 6.87 -5.97 -25.74
N GLU A 271 8.03 -6.41 -26.26
CA GLU A 271 9.20 -5.56 -26.41
C GLU A 271 8.95 -4.39 -27.39
N ALA A 272 8.23 -4.65 -28.50
CA ALA A 272 7.86 -3.60 -29.43
C ALA A 272 6.87 -2.59 -28.78
N TRP A 273 5.93 -3.07 -27.94
CA TRP A 273 5.06 -2.24 -27.13
C TRP A 273 5.87 -1.37 -26.16
N ARG A 274 6.81 -1.98 -25.40
CA ARG A 274 7.69 -1.27 -24.47
C ARG A 274 8.39 -0.11 -25.14
N GLN A 275 9.00 -0.34 -26.30
CA GLN A 275 9.73 0.69 -27.05
C GLN A 275 8.80 1.84 -27.48
N ARG A 276 7.59 1.55 -27.98
CA ARG A 276 6.62 2.58 -28.35
C ARG A 276 6.15 3.38 -27.15
N ARG A 277 5.84 2.71 -26.02
CA ARG A 277 5.40 3.38 -24.79
C ARG A 277 6.47 4.29 -24.23
N LEU A 278 7.73 3.85 -24.17
CA LEU A 278 8.85 4.69 -23.73
C LEU A 278 9.08 5.89 -24.66
N ALA A 279 9.00 5.71 -25.96
CA ALA A 279 9.12 6.80 -26.92
C ALA A 279 7.98 7.84 -26.81
N MET A 280 6.83 7.43 -26.28
CA MET A 280 5.67 8.28 -26.08
C MET A 280 5.52 8.78 -24.64
N ALA A 281 6.32 8.35 -23.70
CA ALA A 281 6.13 8.60 -22.27
C ALA A 281 5.89 10.10 -21.95
N ALA A 282 6.68 11.00 -22.54
CA ALA A 282 6.51 12.46 -22.35
C ALA A 282 5.23 13.05 -22.98
N ARG A 283 4.37 12.26 -23.61
CA ARG A 283 3.15 12.72 -24.32
C ARG A 283 1.97 11.78 -24.11
N SER A 284 2.05 10.92 -23.09
CA SER A 284 0.99 9.98 -22.78
C SER A 284 0.63 10.02 -21.31
N GLN A 285 -0.56 9.56 -21.01
CA GLN A 285 -1.11 9.46 -19.67
C GLN A 285 -1.43 8.00 -19.36
N LEU A 286 -1.27 7.63 -18.09
CA LEU A 286 -1.66 6.34 -17.59
C LEU A 286 -2.47 6.52 -16.30
N ARG A 287 -3.64 5.90 -16.23
CA ARG A 287 -4.37 5.70 -15.01
C ARG A 287 -4.21 4.24 -14.54
N VAL A 288 -3.71 4.05 -13.33
CA VAL A 288 -3.63 2.73 -12.68
C VAL A 288 -4.70 2.66 -11.61
N GLY A 289 -5.63 1.73 -11.76
CA GLY A 289 -6.76 1.60 -10.85
C GLY A 289 -6.36 1.00 -9.52
N HIS A 290 -6.76 1.66 -8.44
CA HIS A 290 -6.62 1.19 -7.06
C HIS A 290 -7.90 1.43 -6.27
N ILE A 291 -8.08 0.66 -5.20
CA ILE A 291 -9.20 0.78 -4.26
C ILE A 291 -8.65 0.82 -2.84
N ASP A 292 -9.07 1.83 -2.07
CA ASP A 292 -8.92 1.87 -0.61
C ASP A 292 -10.16 1.26 0.05
N LEU A 293 -9.94 0.45 1.08
CA LEU A 293 -10.99 -0.21 1.87
C LEU A 293 -10.85 0.14 3.34
N LEU A 294 -11.93 0.65 3.94
CA LEU A 294 -12.08 0.87 5.37
C LEU A 294 -13.14 -0.09 5.91
N ALA A 295 -12.80 -0.88 6.93
CA ALA A 295 -13.74 -1.77 7.60
C ALA A 295 -13.80 -1.44 9.10
N LEU A 296 -15.01 -1.27 9.59
CA LEU A 296 -15.29 -0.97 11.00
C LEU A 296 -16.11 -2.11 11.61
N PRO A 297 -15.80 -2.57 12.83
CA PRO A 297 -16.62 -3.52 13.53
C PRO A 297 -18.04 -2.94 13.75
N ALA A 298 -19.06 -3.80 13.73
CA ALA A 298 -20.46 -3.41 13.88
C ALA A 298 -20.80 -2.96 15.32
#